data_a63edd5d338f3f4b8a90909f29f3940c
#
_entry.id   a63edd5d338f3f4b8a90909f29f3940c
#
_cell.length_a   1.000
_cell.length_b   1.000
_cell.length_c   1.000
_cell.angle_alpha   90.00
_cell.angle_beta   90.00
_cell.angle_gamma   90.00
#
_symmetry.space_group_name_H-M   'P 1'
#
loop_
_entity.id
_entity.type
_entity.pdbx_description
1 polymer ?
#
loop_
_entity_poly.entity_id
_entity_poly.type
_entity_poly.pdbx_seq_one_letter_code
_entity_poly.pdbx_strand_id
1 'polypeptide(L)'
;MDHHRPWPFRRVGRRALMARPTGRYAAVSMFSGCGGMDLGAEQTKRVGVVWANDIEPWAVETYRRNLGRHIVAEDIAELEVPDVPCDILLAGPPCQDYSTLWNHDGLKTARGNLFRHVARFLDGLRPAAFVLENVPGLLSANHGAAWTLVRHALRSPSSFVVGPRNGPGVRYDLSAQVIDMADLGVPQHRERLIVVGVRRDLKVRPPIIPDTYAGRHVTVADALDRDPIPDDAPNHERGLDGPEVVKRLKLIPPGANYGVIPEGHPSAVKGLISHVYRRLEPDKPAYTMIAGGGGGTHGYHHVEPRRLSNREKARLQGFPDDFVFEYGTVRSRASAYARVRRQIGNAVPPPAAKEIVDALTQVLLSAGVPPRRAAELTAARRLAGRTTHPERQAERKAAG
;
A
#
# COMPACT_ATOMS: atom_id res chain seq x y z
N MET A 1 -31.72 0.69 13.88
CA MET A 1 -30.69 0.36 12.85
C MET A 1 -30.26 1.66 12.24
N ASP A 2 -29.05 2.09 12.57
CA ASP A 2 -28.58 3.46 12.31
C ASP A 2 -28.01 3.56 10.90
N HIS A 3 -28.87 3.93 9.91
CA HIS A 3 -28.57 3.95 8.47
C HIS A 3 -27.86 5.24 7.99
N HIS A 4 -27.38 6.10 8.91
CA HIS A 4 -26.88 7.44 8.56
C HIS A 4 -25.41 7.70 8.94
N ARG A 5 -24.53 6.69 8.96
CA ARG A 5 -23.11 7.00 9.05
C ARG A 5 -22.59 7.37 7.66
N PRO A 6 -22.07 8.60 7.45
CA PRO A 6 -21.41 8.97 6.20
C PRO A 6 -20.20 8.06 5.94
N TRP A 7 -19.79 7.94 4.68
CA TRP A 7 -18.58 7.21 4.28
C TRP A 7 -17.40 7.59 5.18
N PRO A 8 -16.83 6.63 5.95
CA PRO A 8 -15.88 6.94 7.02
C PRO A 8 -14.55 7.56 6.55
N PHE A 9 -14.30 7.55 5.23
CA PHE A 9 -13.06 8.04 4.64
C PHE A 9 -13.22 9.35 3.83
N ARG A 10 -14.33 10.08 4.03
CA ARG A 10 -14.74 11.23 3.22
C ARG A 10 -13.77 12.41 3.21
N ARG A 11 -12.96 12.60 4.25
CA ARG A 11 -11.96 13.69 4.33
C ARG A 11 -10.80 13.33 5.23
N VAL A 12 -9.59 13.68 4.82
CA VAL A 12 -8.49 13.99 5.75
C VAL A 12 -8.82 15.31 6.44
N GLY A 13 -9.96 15.35 7.13
CA GLY A 13 -10.51 16.56 7.73
C GLY A 13 -9.64 17.07 8.88
N ARG A 14 -9.25 18.34 8.83
CA ARG A 14 -8.69 19.13 9.93
C ARG A 14 -9.70 19.34 11.08
N ARG A 15 -10.50 18.35 11.50
CA ARG A 15 -11.41 18.50 12.64
C ARG A 15 -11.69 17.19 13.38
N ALA A 16 -11.00 17.00 14.48
CA ALA A 16 -11.58 16.62 15.77
C ALA A 16 -10.59 17.00 16.86
N LEU A 17 -10.93 17.99 17.67
CA LEU A 17 -10.26 18.30 18.93
C LEU A 17 -10.63 17.20 19.95
N MET A 18 -10.07 16.02 19.79
CA MET A 18 -9.79 15.14 20.91
C MET A 18 -8.37 15.47 21.36
N ALA A 19 -8.09 15.36 22.66
CA ALA A 19 -6.78 15.64 23.24
C ALA A 19 -5.71 15.00 22.33
N ARG A 20 -4.86 15.85 21.70
CA ARG A 20 -3.80 15.37 20.81
C ARG A 20 -2.88 14.51 21.65
N PRO A 21 -2.56 13.26 21.26
CA PRO A 21 -1.54 12.51 21.94
C PRO A 21 -0.28 13.39 22.03
N THR A 22 0.33 13.45 23.20
CA THR A 22 1.48 14.32 23.48
C THR A 22 2.73 13.96 22.65
N GLY A 23 2.66 12.87 21.84
CA GLY A 23 3.72 12.43 20.94
C GLY A 23 3.22 11.45 19.88
N ARG A 24 4.10 11.15 18.91
CA ARG A 24 3.90 10.16 17.85
C ARG A 24 5.16 9.34 17.62
N TYR A 25 5.02 8.10 17.21
CA TYR A 25 6.14 7.28 16.73
C TYR A 25 6.64 7.80 15.39
N ALA A 26 7.95 7.92 15.23
CA ALA A 26 8.57 8.27 13.97
C ALA A 26 8.58 7.04 13.05
N ALA A 27 8.05 7.15 11.83
CA ALA A 27 8.12 6.09 10.85
C ALA A 27 9.01 6.45 9.66
N VAL A 28 9.76 5.46 9.19
CA VAL A 28 10.46 5.46 7.90
C VAL A 28 9.71 4.50 6.98
N SER A 29 9.42 4.92 5.75
CA SER A 29 8.65 4.15 4.79
C SER A 29 9.45 3.86 3.53
N MET A 30 9.55 2.59 3.17
CA MET A 30 10.25 2.10 1.99
C MET A 30 9.25 1.56 0.97
N PHE A 31 9.50 1.83 -0.32
CA PHE A 31 8.58 1.42 -1.40
C PHE A 31 7.18 1.98 -1.18
N SER A 32 7.11 3.26 -0.80
CA SER A 32 5.88 3.90 -0.30
C SER A 32 4.79 4.03 -1.36
N GLY A 33 5.14 3.95 -2.65
CA GLY A 33 4.22 4.16 -3.75
C GLY A 33 3.53 5.53 -3.65
N CYS A 34 2.23 5.54 -3.84
CA CYS A 34 1.41 6.75 -3.63
C CYS A 34 1.13 7.08 -2.16
N GLY A 35 1.64 6.26 -1.21
CA GLY A 35 1.49 6.52 0.23
C GLY A 35 0.27 5.90 0.89
N GLY A 36 -0.30 4.81 0.37
CA GLY A 36 -1.48 4.19 0.99
C GLY A 36 -1.23 3.67 2.40
N MET A 37 -0.12 2.96 2.63
CA MET A 37 0.28 2.49 3.97
C MET A 37 0.56 3.66 4.91
N ASP A 38 1.25 4.68 4.42
CA ASP A 38 1.65 5.86 5.17
C ASP A 38 0.44 6.70 5.59
N LEU A 39 -0.53 6.87 4.68
CA LEU A 39 -1.80 7.53 4.98
C LEU A 39 -2.53 6.82 6.12
N GLY A 40 -2.66 5.48 6.05
CA GLY A 40 -3.27 4.68 7.10
C GLY A 40 -2.52 4.81 8.43
N ALA A 41 -1.18 4.76 8.41
CA ALA A 41 -0.35 4.95 9.60
C ALA A 41 -0.57 6.33 10.23
N GLU A 42 -0.62 7.41 9.44
CA GLU A 42 -0.86 8.76 9.95
C GLU A 42 -2.30 8.97 10.44
N GLN A 43 -3.29 8.26 9.88
CA GLN A 43 -4.68 8.27 10.33
C GLN A 43 -4.84 7.71 11.75
N THR A 44 -3.91 6.88 12.25
CA THR A 44 -3.88 6.46 13.66
C THR A 44 -3.70 7.63 14.62
N LYS A 45 -3.12 8.76 14.14
CA LYS A 45 -2.67 9.92 14.91
C LYS A 45 -1.55 9.60 15.93
N ARG A 46 -1.08 8.36 15.96
CA ARG A 46 0.00 7.87 16.82
C ARG A 46 1.34 7.76 16.09
N VAL A 47 1.32 7.79 14.76
CA VAL A 47 2.50 7.68 13.90
C VAL A 47 2.65 8.94 13.05
N GLY A 48 3.87 9.33 12.78
CA GLY A 48 4.22 10.35 11.80
C GLY A 48 5.35 9.87 10.92
N VAL A 49 5.11 9.74 9.62
CA VAL A 49 6.15 9.35 8.66
C VAL A 49 7.12 10.52 8.51
N VAL A 50 8.40 10.30 8.77
CA VAL A 50 9.43 11.33 8.72
C VAL A 50 10.31 11.25 7.48
N TRP A 51 10.39 10.07 6.86
CA TRP A 51 11.11 9.82 5.63
C TRP A 51 10.39 8.72 4.83
N ALA A 52 10.32 8.88 3.53
CA ALA A 52 9.73 7.92 2.61
C ALA A 52 10.56 7.79 1.34
N ASN A 53 10.39 6.68 0.59
CA ASN A 53 11.06 6.45 -0.68
C ASN A 53 10.20 5.68 -1.66
N ASP A 54 10.26 6.07 -2.92
CA ASP A 54 9.79 5.27 -4.06
C ASP A 54 10.57 5.63 -5.32
N ILE A 55 10.69 4.70 -6.25
CA ILE A 55 11.39 4.92 -7.51
C ILE A 55 10.49 5.53 -8.60
N GLU A 56 9.17 5.38 -8.49
CA GLU A 56 8.22 5.79 -9.52
C GLU A 56 7.86 7.28 -9.41
N PRO A 57 8.30 8.15 -10.35
CA PRO A 57 8.18 9.60 -10.20
C PRO A 57 6.74 10.09 -10.00
N TRP A 58 5.77 9.50 -10.73
CA TRP A 58 4.36 9.91 -10.59
C TRP A 58 3.75 9.47 -9.25
N ALA A 59 4.21 8.36 -8.66
CA ALA A 59 3.78 7.95 -7.33
C ALA A 59 4.35 8.89 -6.26
N VAL A 60 5.61 9.31 -6.43
CA VAL A 60 6.26 10.31 -5.57
C VAL A 60 5.53 11.65 -5.64
N GLU A 61 5.10 12.12 -6.82
CA GLU A 61 4.33 13.36 -6.92
C GLU A 61 2.95 13.23 -6.26
N THR A 62 2.27 12.08 -6.41
CA THR A 62 1.05 11.77 -5.65
C THR A 62 1.29 11.85 -4.16
N TYR A 63 2.36 11.23 -3.67
CA TYR A 63 2.74 11.27 -2.25
C TYR A 63 2.98 12.71 -1.78
N ARG A 64 3.78 13.49 -2.52
CA ARG A 64 4.11 14.89 -2.19
C ARG A 64 2.88 15.77 -2.07
N ARG A 65 1.93 15.57 -2.96
CA ARG A 65 0.69 16.33 -2.99
C ARG A 65 -0.20 16.09 -1.76
N ASN A 66 -0.28 14.83 -1.32
CA ASN A 66 -1.23 14.43 -0.27
C ASN A 66 -0.61 14.32 1.12
N LEU A 67 0.65 13.91 1.24
CA LEU A 67 1.29 13.56 2.51
C LEU A 67 2.48 14.47 2.86
N GLY A 68 3.17 15.03 1.86
CA GLY A 68 4.27 15.97 2.08
C GLY A 68 5.55 15.64 1.35
N ARG A 69 6.56 16.52 1.48
CA ARG A 69 7.78 16.49 0.67
C ARG A 69 8.93 15.65 1.28
N HIS A 70 8.67 14.88 2.30
CA HIS A 70 9.67 14.02 2.97
C HIS A 70 9.87 12.67 2.24
N ILE A 71 9.52 12.59 0.97
CA ILE A 71 9.74 11.43 0.10
C ILE A 71 10.85 11.68 -0.91
N VAL A 72 11.73 10.67 -1.07
CA VAL A 72 12.86 10.62 -2.01
C VAL A 72 12.44 9.82 -3.25
N ALA A 73 12.66 10.38 -4.45
CA ALA A 73 12.40 9.74 -5.74
C ALA A 73 13.70 9.12 -6.26
N GLU A 74 14.09 7.95 -5.76
CA GLU A 74 15.35 7.31 -6.13
C GLU A 74 15.30 5.79 -5.94
N ASP A 75 16.15 5.05 -6.63
CA ASP A 75 16.29 3.62 -6.38
C ASP A 75 16.83 3.40 -4.97
N ILE A 76 16.18 2.53 -4.20
CA ILE A 76 16.59 2.19 -2.83
C ILE A 76 18.02 1.61 -2.78
N ALA A 77 18.51 1.04 -3.89
CA ALA A 77 19.86 0.51 -3.99
C ALA A 77 20.93 1.60 -3.93
N GLU A 78 20.61 2.79 -4.45
CA GLU A 78 21.51 3.95 -4.50
C GLU A 78 21.44 4.83 -3.25
N LEU A 79 20.45 4.59 -2.38
CA LEU A 79 20.25 5.38 -1.18
C LEU A 79 21.01 4.83 0.01
N GLU A 80 21.65 5.69 0.75
CA GLU A 80 22.14 5.37 2.09
C GLU A 80 20.97 5.28 3.09
N VAL A 81 21.20 4.60 4.21
CA VAL A 81 20.25 4.59 5.33
C VAL A 81 20.17 6.02 5.88
N PRO A 82 18.97 6.64 5.93
CA PRO A 82 18.85 8.02 6.34
C PRO A 82 19.14 8.20 7.83
N ASP A 83 19.81 9.31 8.18
CA ASP A 83 20.02 9.69 9.57
C ASP A 83 18.80 10.43 10.12
N VAL A 84 17.74 9.69 10.39
CA VAL A 84 16.48 10.19 10.96
C VAL A 84 15.99 9.25 12.07
N PRO A 85 15.22 9.76 13.03
CA PRO A 85 14.63 8.89 14.05
C PRO A 85 13.65 7.91 13.39
N CYS A 86 13.73 6.64 13.79
CA CYS A 86 12.86 5.57 13.29
C CYS A 86 12.44 4.66 14.44
N ASP A 87 11.17 4.75 14.82
CA ASP A 87 10.56 3.85 15.81
C ASP A 87 9.85 2.69 15.10
N ILE A 88 9.31 2.94 13.90
CA ILE A 88 8.60 1.96 13.07
C ILE A 88 9.12 2.04 11.65
N LEU A 89 9.50 0.90 11.05
CA LEU A 89 9.76 0.80 9.62
C LEU A 89 8.52 0.25 8.91
N LEU A 90 8.07 0.90 7.85
CA LEU A 90 7.02 0.45 6.96
C LEU A 90 7.63 0.04 5.63
N ALA A 91 7.25 -1.12 5.06
CA ALA A 91 7.80 -1.57 3.80
C ALA A 91 6.79 -2.38 2.98
N GLY A 92 6.63 -2.02 1.70
CA GLY A 92 5.83 -2.76 0.72
C GLY A 92 6.66 -3.12 -0.52
N PRO A 93 7.71 -3.96 -0.41
CA PRO A 93 8.57 -4.27 -1.56
C PRO A 93 7.78 -4.99 -2.66
N PRO A 94 8.00 -4.64 -3.95
CA PRO A 94 7.30 -5.27 -5.07
C PRO A 94 7.56 -6.76 -5.17
N CYS A 95 6.52 -7.52 -5.58
CA CYS A 95 6.50 -8.99 -5.60
C CYS A 95 7.11 -9.63 -6.85
N GLN A 96 7.58 -8.85 -7.82
CA GLN A 96 7.79 -9.32 -9.21
C GLN A 96 8.98 -10.27 -9.42
N ASP A 97 9.78 -10.62 -8.40
CA ASP A 97 11.07 -11.29 -8.60
C ASP A 97 11.39 -12.49 -7.67
N TYR A 98 10.37 -13.20 -7.16
CA TYR A 98 10.67 -14.41 -6.37
C TYR A 98 11.31 -15.54 -7.20
N SER A 99 11.12 -15.55 -8.53
CA SER A 99 11.75 -16.51 -9.43
C SER A 99 13.27 -16.29 -9.58
N THR A 100 13.73 -15.05 -9.40
CA THR A 100 15.15 -14.69 -9.55
C THR A 100 15.95 -14.77 -8.25
N LEU A 101 15.28 -14.83 -7.08
CA LEU A 101 15.95 -14.99 -5.78
C LEU A 101 16.76 -16.27 -5.65
N TRP A 102 16.49 -17.30 -6.49
CA TRP A 102 17.02 -18.65 -6.31
C TRP A 102 18.05 -19.13 -7.34
N ASN A 103 18.22 -18.45 -8.45
CA ASN A 103 19.36 -18.80 -9.32
C ASN A 103 20.64 -18.47 -8.53
N HIS A 104 21.66 -19.36 -8.57
CA HIS A 104 22.95 -19.17 -7.87
C HIS A 104 23.60 -17.80 -8.15
N ASP A 105 23.17 -17.11 -9.21
CA ASP A 105 23.44 -15.72 -9.54
C ASP A 105 22.36 -14.74 -9.06
N GLY A 106 21.23 -15.18 -8.50
CA GLY A 106 20.07 -14.36 -8.16
C GLY A 106 20.30 -13.34 -7.02
N LEU A 107 21.34 -13.53 -6.23
CA LEU A 107 21.84 -12.49 -5.30
C LEU A 107 22.55 -11.35 -6.03
N LYS A 108 22.86 -11.51 -7.31
CA LYS A 108 23.53 -10.49 -8.17
C LYS A 108 22.54 -9.76 -9.07
N THR A 109 21.28 -10.19 -9.19
CA THR A 109 20.29 -9.45 -9.97
C THR A 109 19.76 -8.28 -9.16
N ALA A 110 19.69 -7.09 -9.79
CA ALA A 110 19.31 -5.84 -9.15
C ALA A 110 17.97 -5.89 -8.39
N ARG A 111 17.02 -6.74 -8.80
CA ARG A 111 15.67 -6.83 -8.23
C ARG A 111 15.50 -7.91 -7.15
N GLY A 112 16.22 -9.02 -7.21
CA GLY A 112 16.28 -10.03 -6.13
C GLY A 112 16.87 -9.47 -4.82
N ASN A 113 17.31 -8.23 -4.84
CA ASN A 113 18.03 -7.56 -3.77
C ASN A 113 17.15 -6.71 -2.83
N LEU A 114 15.82 -6.53 -3.12
CA LEU A 114 14.99 -5.56 -2.38
C LEU A 114 14.83 -5.92 -0.89
N PHE A 115 14.70 -7.20 -0.55
CA PHE A 115 14.67 -7.63 0.86
C PHE A 115 16.01 -7.41 1.59
N ARG A 116 17.14 -7.42 0.87
CA ARG A 116 18.45 -7.03 1.45
C ARG A 116 18.47 -5.56 1.83
N HIS A 117 17.82 -4.70 1.03
CA HIS A 117 17.69 -3.28 1.38
C HIS A 117 16.75 -3.08 2.57
N VAL A 118 15.65 -3.86 2.70
CA VAL A 118 14.87 -3.87 3.94
C VAL A 118 15.74 -4.28 5.13
N ALA A 119 16.53 -5.36 5.01
CA ALA A 119 17.45 -5.78 6.08
C ALA A 119 18.49 -4.69 6.39
N ARG A 120 19.06 -4.03 5.38
CA ARG A 120 20.02 -2.91 5.56
C ARG A 120 19.40 -1.75 6.34
N PHE A 121 18.17 -1.37 6.03
CA PHE A 121 17.46 -0.31 6.76
C PHE A 121 17.08 -0.74 8.17
N LEU A 122 16.67 -2.00 8.38
CA LEU A 122 16.40 -2.55 9.71
C LEU A 122 17.66 -2.57 10.58
N ASP A 123 18.81 -2.94 10.01
CA ASP A 123 20.09 -2.97 10.73
C ASP A 123 20.59 -1.56 11.06
N GLY A 124 20.51 -0.63 10.11
CA GLY A 124 20.99 0.75 10.27
C GLY A 124 20.11 1.60 11.18
N LEU A 125 18.79 1.58 10.96
CA LEU A 125 17.83 2.38 11.73
C LEU A 125 17.44 1.76 13.08
N ARG A 126 17.54 0.45 13.21
CA ARG A 126 17.22 -0.34 14.42
C ARG A 126 15.85 0.01 15.02
N PRO A 127 14.76 0.07 14.21
CA PRO A 127 13.46 0.47 14.72
C PRO A 127 12.97 -0.44 15.84
N ALA A 128 12.11 0.06 16.72
CA ALA A 128 11.45 -0.75 17.74
C ALA A 128 10.57 -1.84 17.13
N ALA A 129 9.96 -1.54 15.99
CA ALA A 129 9.14 -2.49 15.25
C ALA A 129 9.13 -2.18 13.74
N PHE A 130 8.59 -3.13 12.94
CA PHE A 130 8.33 -2.91 11.52
C PHE A 130 7.07 -3.62 11.04
N VAL A 131 6.51 -3.13 9.93
CA VAL A 131 5.45 -3.77 9.16
C VAL A 131 5.95 -3.98 7.74
N LEU A 132 5.84 -5.22 7.24
CA LEU A 132 6.11 -5.55 5.84
C LEU A 132 4.85 -6.15 5.22
N GLU A 133 4.42 -5.59 4.08
CA GLU A 133 3.32 -6.14 3.28
C GLU A 133 3.85 -6.82 2.04
N ASN A 134 3.21 -7.93 1.67
CA ASN A 134 3.46 -8.61 0.40
C ASN A 134 2.27 -9.49 -0.03
N VAL A 135 2.37 -10.11 -1.20
CA VAL A 135 1.36 -11.08 -1.66
C VAL A 135 1.53 -12.43 -0.97
N PRO A 136 0.44 -13.20 -0.73
CA PRO A 136 0.51 -14.54 -0.12
C PRO A 136 1.41 -15.51 -0.87
N GLY A 137 1.55 -15.35 -2.18
CA GLY A 137 2.42 -16.17 -3.03
C GLY A 137 3.89 -16.21 -2.59
N LEU A 138 4.36 -15.24 -1.80
CA LEU A 138 5.71 -15.30 -1.20
C LEU A 138 5.90 -16.55 -0.33
N LEU A 139 4.87 -17.02 0.35
CA LEU A 139 4.95 -18.18 1.25
C LEU A 139 5.24 -19.48 0.52
N SER A 140 4.75 -19.62 -0.71
CA SER A 140 4.89 -20.83 -1.54
C SER A 140 5.94 -20.68 -2.65
N ALA A 141 6.43 -19.48 -2.90
CA ALA A 141 7.41 -19.22 -3.95
C ALA A 141 8.67 -20.07 -3.78
N ASN A 142 9.12 -20.73 -4.86
CA ASN A 142 10.24 -21.67 -4.88
C ASN A 142 10.12 -22.73 -3.76
N HIS A 143 8.96 -23.38 -3.67
CA HIS A 143 8.67 -24.39 -2.65
C HIS A 143 8.91 -23.92 -1.21
N GLY A 144 8.64 -22.63 -0.92
CA GLY A 144 8.81 -22.02 0.40
C GLY A 144 10.22 -21.49 0.72
N ALA A 145 11.19 -21.72 -0.17
CA ALA A 145 12.56 -21.28 0.05
C ALA A 145 12.69 -19.75 0.07
N ALA A 146 11.91 -19.04 -0.78
CA ALA A 146 11.89 -17.59 -0.78
C ALA A 146 11.44 -17.02 0.58
N TRP A 147 10.37 -17.56 1.14
CA TRP A 147 9.91 -17.18 2.48
C TRP A 147 10.93 -17.47 3.57
N THR A 148 11.58 -18.62 3.52
CA THR A 148 12.62 -18.99 4.50
C THR A 148 13.75 -17.97 4.52
N LEU A 149 14.22 -17.53 3.34
CA LEU A 149 15.27 -16.52 3.21
C LEU A 149 14.80 -15.14 3.71
N VAL A 150 13.62 -14.69 3.28
CA VAL A 150 13.03 -13.42 3.69
C VAL A 150 12.81 -13.40 5.20
N ARG A 151 12.24 -14.45 5.76
CA ARG A 151 12.03 -14.59 7.21
C ARG A 151 13.34 -14.52 7.99
N HIS A 152 14.41 -15.13 7.47
CA HIS A 152 15.73 -15.05 8.10
C HIS A 152 16.30 -13.63 8.05
N ALA A 153 16.21 -12.95 6.91
CA ALA A 153 16.63 -11.56 6.74
C ALA A 153 15.89 -10.60 7.69
N LEU A 154 14.59 -10.81 7.88
CA LEU A 154 13.77 -10.00 8.78
C LEU A 154 14.05 -10.28 10.27
N ARG A 155 14.33 -11.55 10.64
CA ARG A 155 14.67 -11.93 12.03
C ARG A 155 16.05 -11.49 12.48
N SER A 156 17.01 -11.50 11.57
CA SER A 156 18.43 -11.26 11.84
C SER A 156 19.03 -10.37 10.72
N PRO A 157 18.56 -9.11 10.58
CA PRO A 157 18.95 -8.24 9.48
C PRO A 157 20.48 -8.09 9.33
N SER A 158 21.16 -7.98 10.44
CA SER A 158 22.64 -7.81 10.48
C SER A 158 23.42 -8.94 9.79
N SER A 159 22.83 -10.13 9.62
CA SER A 159 23.48 -11.24 8.91
C SER A 159 23.45 -11.09 7.39
N PHE A 160 22.65 -10.14 6.87
CA PHE A 160 22.52 -9.84 5.44
C PHE A 160 23.26 -8.56 5.00
N VAL A 161 23.83 -7.83 5.95
CA VAL A 161 24.57 -6.60 5.67
C VAL A 161 26.07 -6.90 5.62
N VAL A 162 26.71 -6.50 4.53
CA VAL A 162 28.16 -6.61 4.33
C VAL A 162 28.81 -5.27 4.73
N GLY A 163 29.84 -5.32 5.59
CA GLY A 163 30.60 -4.14 6.02
C GLY A 163 30.79 -4.05 7.53
N PRO A 164 31.52 -3.02 8.00
CA PRO A 164 31.74 -2.78 9.42
C PRO A 164 30.42 -2.51 10.14
N ARG A 165 30.26 -3.07 11.35
CA ARG A 165 29.07 -2.94 12.16
C ARG A 165 29.29 -2.00 13.32
N ASN A 166 28.35 -1.10 13.53
CA ASN A 166 28.30 -0.25 14.71
C ASN A 166 27.49 -0.95 15.83
N GLY A 167 28.13 -1.91 16.52
CA GLY A 167 27.53 -2.57 17.68
C GLY A 167 26.95 -3.97 17.43
N PRO A 168 26.27 -4.58 18.42
CA PRO A 168 25.70 -5.92 18.33
C PRO A 168 24.56 -5.98 17.30
N GLY A 169 24.43 -7.11 16.59
CA GLY A 169 23.40 -7.32 15.58
C GLY A 169 21.97 -7.18 16.16
N VAL A 170 21.10 -6.52 15.39
CA VAL A 170 19.69 -6.38 15.77
C VAL A 170 18.92 -7.67 15.46
N ARG A 171 17.94 -8.01 16.30
CA ARG A 171 17.06 -9.17 16.11
C ARG A 171 15.61 -8.80 16.36
N TYR A 172 14.71 -9.44 15.59
CA TYR A 172 13.27 -9.26 15.69
C TYR A 172 12.55 -10.59 15.91
N ASP A 173 11.51 -10.57 16.73
CA ASP A 173 10.49 -11.62 16.77
C ASP A 173 9.40 -11.25 15.76
N LEU A 174 8.88 -12.24 15.03
CA LEU A 174 7.98 -12.03 13.88
C LEU A 174 6.63 -12.67 14.13
N SER A 175 5.56 -11.96 13.74
CA SER A 175 4.23 -12.49 13.43
C SER A 175 4.00 -12.36 11.92
N ALA A 176 3.58 -13.43 11.27
CA ALA A 176 3.29 -13.45 9.83
C ALA A 176 1.87 -14.01 9.63
N GLN A 177 1.00 -13.22 9.02
CA GLN A 177 -0.42 -13.55 8.83
C GLN A 177 -0.82 -13.25 7.38
N VAL A 178 -1.58 -14.16 6.76
CA VAL A 178 -2.33 -13.82 5.54
C VAL A 178 -3.66 -13.27 5.98
N ILE A 179 -3.96 -12.04 5.58
CA ILE A 179 -5.12 -11.28 6.02
C ILE A 179 -5.90 -10.84 4.79
N ASP A 180 -7.21 -11.08 4.79
CA ASP A 180 -8.10 -10.41 3.85
C ASP A 180 -8.35 -8.98 4.34
N MET A 181 -8.02 -7.99 3.53
CA MET A 181 -8.18 -6.58 3.87
C MET A 181 -9.65 -6.20 4.11
N ALA A 182 -10.61 -7.00 3.63
CA ALA A 182 -12.03 -6.83 3.94
C ALA A 182 -12.29 -6.99 5.44
N ASP A 183 -11.57 -7.87 6.14
CA ASP A 183 -11.63 -8.06 7.59
C ASP A 183 -11.09 -6.87 8.38
N LEU A 184 -10.41 -5.93 7.71
CA LEU A 184 -9.89 -4.68 8.25
C LEU A 184 -10.67 -3.44 7.77
N GLY A 185 -11.90 -3.64 7.25
CA GLY A 185 -12.81 -2.56 6.86
C GLY A 185 -12.58 -1.99 5.46
N VAL A 186 -11.82 -2.66 4.62
CA VAL A 186 -11.69 -2.29 3.20
C VAL A 186 -12.86 -2.87 2.41
N PRO A 187 -13.57 -2.12 1.56
CA PRO A 187 -14.68 -2.64 0.76
C PRO A 187 -14.20 -3.50 -0.42
N GLN A 188 -13.23 -4.38 -0.15
CA GLN A 188 -12.56 -5.18 -1.17
C GLN A 188 -11.91 -6.42 -0.54
N HIS A 189 -12.20 -7.59 -1.11
CA HIS A 189 -11.44 -8.80 -0.84
C HIS A 189 -10.04 -8.67 -1.45
N ARG A 190 -9.03 -8.65 -0.58
CA ARG A 190 -7.63 -8.51 -0.96
C ARG A 190 -6.74 -9.22 0.06
N GLU A 191 -6.38 -10.44 -0.22
CA GLU A 191 -5.47 -11.19 0.65
C GLU A 191 -4.04 -10.70 0.52
N ARG A 192 -3.40 -10.45 1.67
CA ARG A 192 -2.00 -10.03 1.76
C ARG A 192 -1.29 -10.71 2.92
N LEU A 193 -0.02 -11.01 2.69
CA LEU A 193 0.89 -11.41 3.76
C LEU A 193 1.34 -10.16 4.50
N ILE A 194 1.01 -10.08 5.77
CA ILE A 194 1.48 -9.03 6.67
C ILE A 194 2.48 -9.65 7.65
N VAL A 195 3.70 -9.12 7.65
CA VAL A 195 4.75 -9.51 8.60
C VAL A 195 5.00 -8.34 9.54
N VAL A 196 4.74 -8.56 10.81
CA VAL A 196 5.05 -7.59 11.88
C VAL A 196 6.25 -8.12 12.66
N GLY A 197 7.29 -7.29 12.77
CA GLY A 197 8.44 -7.58 13.62
C GLY A 197 8.52 -6.63 14.80
N VAL A 198 8.85 -7.18 15.98
CA VAL A 198 9.15 -6.39 17.17
C VAL A 198 10.54 -6.74 17.68
N ARG A 199 11.33 -5.73 18.02
CA ARG A 199 12.73 -5.90 18.41
C ARG A 199 12.83 -6.70 19.73
N ARG A 200 13.66 -7.74 19.73
CA ARG A 200 13.69 -8.75 20.80
C ARG A 200 14.06 -8.23 22.19
N ASP A 201 14.87 -7.16 22.25
CA ASP A 201 15.26 -6.52 23.51
C ASP A 201 14.06 -5.90 24.26
N LEU A 202 12.97 -5.59 23.56
CA LEU A 202 11.73 -5.09 24.16
C LEU A 202 10.94 -6.16 24.92
N LYS A 203 11.26 -7.46 24.73
CA LYS A 203 10.68 -8.60 25.45
C LYS A 203 9.15 -8.70 25.36
N VAL A 204 8.55 -8.19 24.29
CA VAL A 204 7.12 -8.28 23.98
C VAL A 204 6.92 -9.03 22.66
N ARG A 205 5.78 -9.69 22.50
CA ARG A 205 5.44 -10.41 21.28
C ARG A 205 4.88 -9.47 20.24
N PRO A 206 5.15 -9.68 18.95
CA PRO A 206 4.44 -9.01 17.87
C PRO A 206 2.92 -9.23 17.98
N PRO A 207 2.09 -8.24 17.61
CA PRO A 207 0.64 -8.39 17.68
C PRO A 207 0.12 -9.44 16.69
N ILE A 208 -0.99 -10.05 17.05
CA ILE A 208 -1.93 -10.65 16.10
C ILE A 208 -2.84 -9.54 15.63
N ILE A 209 -2.96 -9.34 14.33
CA ILE A 209 -3.82 -8.31 13.76
C ILE A 209 -5.28 -8.79 13.88
N PRO A 210 -6.16 -8.02 14.53
CA PRO A 210 -7.54 -8.42 14.72
C PRO A 210 -8.35 -8.32 13.42
N ASP A 211 -9.28 -9.24 13.23
CA ASP A 211 -10.26 -9.28 12.13
C ASP A 211 -11.51 -8.45 12.48
N THR A 212 -11.33 -7.18 12.72
CA THR A 212 -12.34 -6.27 13.33
C THR A 212 -13.66 -6.22 12.56
N TYR A 213 -13.63 -6.49 11.24
CA TYR A 213 -14.78 -6.43 10.34
C TYR A 213 -15.24 -7.82 9.84
N ALA A 214 -14.67 -8.91 10.33
CA ALA A 214 -15.12 -10.25 9.94
C ALA A 214 -16.61 -10.44 10.18
N GLY A 215 -17.32 -10.97 9.16
CA GLY A 215 -18.77 -11.18 9.20
C GLY A 215 -19.63 -9.90 9.06
N ARG A 216 -19.01 -8.71 8.94
CA ARG A 216 -19.70 -7.42 8.71
C ARG A 216 -18.89 -6.52 7.76
N HIS A 217 -18.48 -7.09 6.66
CA HIS A 217 -17.66 -6.38 5.68
C HIS A 217 -18.35 -5.14 5.11
N VAL A 218 -17.55 -4.16 4.76
CA VAL A 218 -18.01 -2.98 4.00
C VAL A 218 -18.26 -3.42 2.57
N THR A 219 -19.45 -3.17 2.04
CA THR A 219 -19.88 -3.62 0.71
C THR A 219 -19.55 -2.60 -0.39
N VAL A 220 -19.70 -3.01 -1.65
CA VAL A 220 -19.61 -2.09 -2.80
C VAL A 220 -20.67 -0.99 -2.70
N ALA A 221 -21.91 -1.33 -2.35
CA ALA A 221 -22.99 -0.35 -2.17
C ALA A 221 -22.69 0.63 -1.04
N ASP A 222 -22.11 0.16 0.08
CA ASP A 222 -21.67 1.05 1.13
C ASP A 222 -20.62 2.06 0.64
N ALA A 223 -19.73 1.63 -0.25
CA ALA A 223 -18.64 2.45 -0.74
C ALA A 223 -19.05 3.39 -1.89
N LEU A 224 -19.92 2.98 -2.78
CA LEU A 224 -20.19 3.71 -4.02
C LEU A 224 -21.58 4.37 -4.05
N ASP A 225 -22.60 3.81 -3.37
CA ASP A 225 -23.98 4.26 -3.52
C ASP A 225 -24.47 5.10 -2.33
N ARG A 226 -24.03 4.74 -1.11
CA ARG A 226 -24.50 5.41 0.11
C ARG A 226 -24.12 6.91 0.19
N ASP A 227 -22.94 7.25 -0.31
CA ASP A 227 -22.45 8.63 -0.39
C ASP A 227 -21.85 8.84 -1.79
N PRO A 228 -22.63 9.38 -2.76
CA PRO A 228 -22.20 9.54 -4.13
C PRO A 228 -20.90 10.34 -4.25
N ILE A 229 -20.03 9.88 -5.14
CA ILE A 229 -18.78 10.59 -5.43
C ILE A 229 -19.13 11.88 -6.16
N PRO A 230 -18.63 13.06 -5.73
CA PRO A 230 -18.84 14.32 -6.46
C PRO A 230 -18.33 14.21 -7.90
N ASP A 231 -19.06 14.75 -8.85
CA ASP A 231 -18.69 14.69 -10.28
C ASP A 231 -17.36 15.37 -10.57
N ASP A 232 -16.99 16.38 -9.78
CA ASP A 232 -15.73 17.11 -9.83
C ASP A 232 -14.60 16.50 -8.99
N ALA A 233 -14.82 15.34 -8.36
CA ALA A 233 -13.81 14.68 -7.57
C ALA A 233 -12.57 14.33 -8.44
N PRO A 234 -11.35 14.52 -7.91
CA PRO A 234 -10.14 14.28 -8.68
C PRO A 234 -10.05 12.81 -9.12
N ASN A 235 -9.62 12.57 -10.37
CA ASN A 235 -9.48 11.25 -10.98
C ASN A 235 -10.81 10.48 -11.16
N HIS A 236 -11.95 11.22 -11.23
CA HIS A 236 -13.29 10.63 -11.42
C HIS A 236 -13.72 10.62 -12.90
N GLU A 237 -12.83 10.88 -13.81
CA GLU A 237 -13.16 10.82 -15.25
C GLU A 237 -13.70 9.45 -15.63
N ARG A 238 -14.94 9.40 -16.08
CA ARG A 238 -15.57 8.17 -16.56
C ARG A 238 -14.87 7.71 -17.83
N GLY A 239 -14.40 6.47 -17.83
CA GLY A 239 -13.78 5.86 -19.00
C GLY A 239 -14.82 5.65 -20.11
N LEU A 240 -14.46 5.97 -21.35
CA LEU A 240 -15.30 5.66 -22.50
C LEU A 240 -15.09 4.19 -22.87
N ASP A 241 -16.12 3.38 -22.67
CA ASP A 241 -16.18 2.02 -23.19
C ASP A 241 -16.75 2.04 -24.61
N GLY A 242 -16.18 1.23 -25.51
CA GLY A 242 -16.72 1.11 -26.87
C GLY A 242 -18.14 0.57 -26.89
N PRO A 243 -18.96 0.89 -27.92
CA PRO A 243 -20.36 0.51 -28.02
C PRO A 243 -20.61 -1.00 -27.81
N GLU A 244 -19.73 -1.84 -28.32
CA GLU A 244 -19.82 -3.30 -28.18
C GLU A 244 -19.57 -3.77 -26.74
N VAL A 245 -18.67 -3.08 -25.98
CA VAL A 245 -18.47 -3.34 -24.57
C VAL A 245 -19.71 -2.98 -23.76
N VAL A 246 -20.31 -1.81 -24.04
CA VAL A 246 -21.55 -1.35 -23.39
C VAL A 246 -22.72 -2.31 -23.68
N LYS A 247 -22.91 -2.73 -24.92
CA LYS A 247 -23.93 -3.73 -25.28
C LYS A 247 -23.75 -5.02 -24.50
N ARG A 248 -22.52 -5.53 -24.40
CA ARG A 248 -22.18 -6.73 -23.64
C ARG A 248 -22.48 -6.57 -22.16
N LEU A 249 -22.07 -5.46 -21.55
CA LEU A 249 -22.29 -5.19 -20.14
C LEU A 249 -23.78 -5.08 -19.76
N LYS A 250 -24.62 -4.61 -20.68
CA LYS A 250 -26.09 -4.59 -20.47
C LYS A 250 -26.69 -5.99 -20.33
N LEU A 251 -26.05 -7.01 -20.88
CA LEU A 251 -26.49 -8.42 -20.77
C LEU A 251 -25.98 -9.10 -19.50
N ILE A 252 -25.05 -8.48 -18.77
CA ILE A 252 -24.41 -9.07 -17.60
C ILE A 252 -25.01 -8.42 -16.34
N PRO A 253 -25.72 -9.15 -15.49
CA PRO A 253 -26.25 -8.61 -14.24
C PRO A 253 -25.13 -8.32 -13.22
N PRO A 254 -25.40 -7.53 -12.17
CA PRO A 254 -24.50 -7.36 -11.04
C PRO A 254 -23.99 -8.70 -10.49
N GLY A 255 -22.70 -8.77 -10.12
CA GLY A 255 -22.06 -9.97 -9.59
C GLY A 255 -21.64 -11.01 -10.63
N ALA A 256 -22.19 -10.96 -11.85
CA ALA A 256 -21.91 -11.91 -12.93
C ALA A 256 -20.76 -11.45 -13.84
N ASN A 257 -20.37 -12.32 -14.75
CA ASN A 257 -19.38 -12.08 -15.79
C ASN A 257 -19.94 -12.45 -17.18
N TYR A 258 -19.11 -12.37 -18.21
CA TYR A 258 -19.49 -12.70 -19.59
C TYR A 258 -20.07 -14.12 -19.80
N GLY A 259 -19.79 -15.05 -18.89
CA GLY A 259 -20.26 -16.44 -18.99
C GLY A 259 -21.78 -16.62 -18.90
N VAL A 260 -22.52 -15.59 -18.49
CA VAL A 260 -24.00 -15.60 -18.51
C VAL A 260 -24.57 -15.31 -19.91
N ILE A 261 -23.75 -14.87 -20.87
CA ILE A 261 -24.17 -14.61 -22.24
C ILE A 261 -24.20 -15.94 -22.99
N PRO A 262 -25.36 -16.35 -23.56
CA PRO A 262 -25.49 -17.63 -24.23
C PRO A 262 -24.48 -17.81 -25.37
N GLU A 263 -23.99 -19.03 -25.56
CA GLU A 263 -23.17 -19.38 -26.69
C GLU A 263 -23.92 -19.14 -28.02
N GLY A 264 -23.26 -18.53 -29.00
CA GLY A 264 -23.91 -18.12 -30.26
C GLY A 264 -24.50 -16.72 -30.24
N HIS A 265 -24.65 -16.06 -29.09
CA HIS A 265 -25.08 -14.66 -29.06
C HIS A 265 -24.01 -13.76 -29.73
N PRO A 266 -24.40 -12.72 -30.53
CA PRO A 266 -23.43 -11.82 -31.21
C PRO A 266 -22.43 -11.13 -30.26
N SER A 267 -22.80 -10.95 -28.99
CA SER A 267 -21.93 -10.38 -27.95
C SER A 267 -21.14 -11.43 -27.16
N ALA A 268 -21.28 -12.73 -27.46
CA ALA A 268 -20.52 -13.78 -26.79
C ALA A 268 -19.02 -13.64 -27.11
N VAL A 269 -18.18 -14.03 -26.16
CA VAL A 269 -16.72 -13.96 -26.32
C VAL A 269 -16.16 -15.33 -25.97
N LYS A 270 -15.35 -15.90 -26.89
CA LYS A 270 -14.77 -17.22 -26.72
C LYS A 270 -13.45 -17.16 -25.94
N GLY A 271 -13.18 -18.18 -25.15
CA GLY A 271 -11.86 -18.42 -24.56
C GLY A 271 -11.43 -17.43 -23.48
N LEU A 272 -12.34 -16.73 -22.82
CA LEU A 272 -12.03 -15.79 -21.78
C LEU A 272 -12.00 -16.43 -20.38
N ILE A 273 -11.19 -15.86 -19.53
CA ILE A 273 -11.07 -16.25 -18.12
C ILE A 273 -12.16 -15.58 -17.28
N SER A 274 -12.56 -16.24 -16.17
CA SER A 274 -13.74 -15.90 -15.36
C SER A 274 -13.83 -14.46 -14.82
N HIS A 275 -12.72 -13.74 -14.74
CA HIS A 275 -12.71 -12.36 -14.25
C HIS A 275 -12.92 -11.30 -15.33
N VAL A 276 -13.06 -11.69 -16.60
CA VAL A 276 -13.30 -10.75 -17.71
C VAL A 276 -14.75 -10.35 -17.77
N TYR A 277 -15.01 -9.07 -18.02
CA TYR A 277 -16.35 -8.46 -18.00
C TYR A 277 -17.14 -8.72 -16.70
N ARG A 278 -16.45 -8.91 -15.58
CA ARG A 278 -17.08 -9.11 -14.28
C ARG A 278 -17.58 -7.78 -13.72
N ARG A 279 -18.91 -7.72 -13.49
CA ARG A 279 -19.55 -6.60 -12.78
C ARG A 279 -19.45 -6.80 -11.27
N LEU A 280 -19.32 -5.69 -10.53
CA LEU A 280 -19.32 -5.74 -9.07
C LEU A 280 -20.66 -6.24 -8.54
N GLU A 281 -20.63 -6.85 -7.36
CA GLU A 281 -21.81 -7.26 -6.60
C GLU A 281 -22.06 -6.23 -5.51
N PRO A 282 -23.23 -5.57 -5.44
CA PRO A 282 -23.45 -4.45 -4.53
C PRO A 282 -23.38 -4.84 -3.06
N ASP A 283 -23.85 -6.03 -2.69
CA ASP A 283 -24.00 -6.50 -1.31
C ASP A 283 -22.74 -7.21 -0.76
N LYS A 284 -21.66 -7.21 -1.51
CA LYS A 284 -20.37 -7.81 -1.12
C LYS A 284 -19.22 -6.82 -1.25
N PRO A 285 -18.08 -7.07 -0.58
CA PRO A 285 -16.84 -6.39 -0.94
C PRO A 285 -16.47 -6.62 -2.40
N ALA A 286 -15.85 -5.64 -3.04
CA ALA A 286 -15.32 -5.80 -4.39
C ALA A 286 -14.24 -6.90 -4.42
N TYR A 287 -14.01 -7.48 -5.58
CA TYR A 287 -12.80 -8.29 -5.79
C TYR A 287 -11.55 -7.41 -5.90
N THR A 288 -10.37 -7.99 -5.76
CA THR A 288 -9.09 -7.26 -5.73
C THR A 288 -8.94 -6.30 -6.91
N MET A 289 -8.74 -5.00 -6.63
CA MET A 289 -8.37 -4.00 -7.62
C MET A 289 -6.91 -4.20 -8.00
N ILE A 290 -6.67 -4.60 -9.26
CA ILE A 290 -5.34 -4.92 -9.74
C ILE A 290 -4.64 -3.73 -10.39
N ALA A 291 -3.31 -3.67 -10.25
CA ALA A 291 -2.46 -2.65 -10.85
C ALA A 291 -2.29 -2.82 -12.35
N GLY A 292 -2.14 -4.07 -12.78
CA GLY A 292 -1.99 -4.48 -14.17
C GLY A 292 -3.32 -4.73 -14.88
N GLY A 293 -3.26 -5.16 -16.11
CA GLY A 293 -4.39 -5.55 -16.93
C GLY A 293 -4.57 -4.66 -18.15
N GLY A 294 -4.60 -5.29 -19.33
CA GLY A 294 -4.92 -4.64 -20.59
C GLY A 294 -6.42 -4.31 -20.68
N GLY A 295 -6.73 -3.19 -21.30
CA GLY A 295 -8.01 -2.97 -21.95
C GLY A 295 -9.29 -3.01 -21.11
N GLY A 296 -9.27 -2.66 -19.82
CA GLY A 296 -10.54 -2.46 -19.10
C GLY A 296 -11.31 -3.73 -18.74
N THR A 297 -10.65 -4.86 -18.65
CA THR A 297 -11.29 -6.15 -18.38
C THR A 297 -11.69 -6.36 -16.91
N HIS A 298 -11.25 -5.50 -16.00
CA HIS A 298 -11.51 -5.63 -14.57
C HIS A 298 -12.20 -4.39 -14.01
N GLY A 299 -13.22 -4.60 -13.19
CA GLY A 299 -13.88 -3.54 -12.46
C GLY A 299 -14.94 -2.81 -13.28
N TYR A 300 -16.05 -3.48 -13.52
CA TYR A 300 -17.24 -2.85 -14.10
C TYR A 300 -18.26 -2.51 -13.00
N HIS A 301 -18.87 -1.35 -13.16
CA HIS A 301 -19.86 -0.82 -12.20
C HIS A 301 -21.08 -1.75 -12.10
N HIS A 302 -21.60 -1.93 -10.88
CA HIS A 302 -22.72 -2.85 -10.62
C HIS A 302 -24.05 -2.33 -11.19
N VAL A 303 -24.25 -1.00 -11.26
CA VAL A 303 -25.48 -0.40 -11.84
C VAL A 303 -25.27 -0.02 -13.30
N GLU A 304 -24.27 0.78 -13.59
CA GLU A 304 -24.01 1.32 -14.93
C GLU A 304 -23.20 0.34 -15.80
N PRO A 305 -23.51 0.21 -17.11
CA PRO A 305 -22.78 -0.68 -18.02
C PRO A 305 -21.46 -0.04 -18.50
N ARG A 306 -20.55 0.24 -17.57
CA ARG A 306 -19.26 0.89 -17.79
C ARG A 306 -18.19 0.38 -16.84
N ARG A 307 -16.93 0.62 -17.19
CA ARG A 307 -15.83 0.44 -16.25
C ARG A 307 -15.90 1.43 -15.10
N LEU A 308 -15.31 1.05 -13.97
CA LEU A 308 -15.10 1.96 -12.85
C LEU A 308 -14.16 3.10 -13.23
N SER A 309 -14.44 4.30 -12.76
CA SER A 309 -13.45 5.38 -12.76
C SER A 309 -12.28 5.06 -11.81
N ASN A 310 -11.18 5.80 -11.91
CA ASN A 310 -10.09 5.63 -10.97
C ASN A 310 -10.49 6.08 -9.55
N ARG A 311 -11.37 7.07 -9.41
CA ARG A 311 -11.90 7.50 -8.10
C ARG A 311 -12.73 6.41 -7.44
N GLU A 312 -13.60 5.75 -8.17
CA GLU A 312 -14.38 4.60 -7.65
C GLU A 312 -13.45 3.47 -7.19
N LYS A 313 -12.41 3.16 -7.97
CA LYS A 313 -11.39 2.17 -7.56
C LYS A 313 -10.60 2.61 -6.33
N ALA A 314 -10.27 3.89 -6.21
CA ALA A 314 -9.59 4.45 -5.05
C ALA A 314 -10.46 4.35 -3.80
N ARG A 315 -11.78 4.62 -3.92
CA ARG A 315 -12.73 4.42 -2.83
C ARG A 315 -12.83 2.96 -2.38
N LEU A 316 -12.86 2.03 -3.33
CA LEU A 316 -12.84 0.59 -3.04
C LEU A 316 -11.51 0.13 -2.40
N GLN A 317 -10.44 0.90 -2.52
CA GLN A 317 -9.19 0.73 -1.77
C GLN A 317 -9.19 1.50 -0.44
N GLY A 318 -10.23 2.30 -0.15
CA GLY A 318 -10.34 3.07 1.08
C GLY A 318 -9.59 4.40 1.07
N PHE A 319 -9.21 4.92 -0.10
CA PHE A 319 -8.69 6.29 -0.20
C PHE A 319 -9.82 7.30 -0.07
N PRO A 320 -9.58 8.45 0.60
CA PRO A 320 -10.54 9.53 0.66
C PRO A 320 -10.70 10.24 -0.69
N ASP A 321 -11.85 10.90 -0.92
CA ASP A 321 -12.19 11.47 -2.22
C ASP A 321 -11.33 12.67 -2.60
N ASP A 322 -10.77 13.37 -1.63
CA ASP A 322 -9.86 14.50 -1.82
C ASP A 322 -8.40 14.06 -2.04
N PHE A 323 -8.09 12.77 -2.01
CA PHE A 323 -6.76 12.25 -2.30
C PHE A 323 -6.49 12.29 -3.81
N VAL A 324 -5.58 13.13 -4.26
CA VAL A 324 -5.28 13.36 -5.68
C VAL A 324 -4.17 12.44 -6.17
N PHE A 325 -4.43 11.65 -7.21
CA PHE A 325 -3.41 10.85 -7.88
C PHE A 325 -2.81 11.61 -9.06
N GLU A 326 -1.51 11.86 -8.99
CA GLU A 326 -0.75 12.44 -10.08
C GLU A 326 -0.30 11.35 -11.07
N TYR A 327 -0.16 11.71 -12.34
CA TYR A 327 0.26 10.79 -13.40
C TYR A 327 1.41 11.34 -14.24
N GLY A 328 1.91 12.54 -13.90
CA GLY A 328 2.99 13.19 -14.62
C GLY A 328 2.66 13.47 -16.08
N THR A 329 3.65 13.79 -16.87
CA THR A 329 3.47 14.01 -18.31
C THR A 329 3.18 12.70 -19.03
N VAL A 330 2.09 12.65 -19.78
CA VAL A 330 1.66 11.48 -20.56
C VAL A 330 1.21 11.89 -21.97
N ARG A 331 1.34 10.96 -22.92
CA ARG A 331 0.95 11.18 -24.33
C ARG A 331 -0.55 11.04 -24.57
N SER A 332 -1.28 10.40 -23.66
CA SER A 332 -2.71 10.14 -23.84
C SER A 332 -3.45 10.02 -22.51
N ARG A 333 -4.77 10.27 -22.58
CA ARG A 333 -5.69 10.04 -21.44
C ARG A 333 -5.69 8.59 -20.97
N ALA A 334 -5.55 7.63 -21.88
CA ALA A 334 -5.45 6.22 -21.53
C ALA A 334 -4.20 5.91 -20.70
N SER A 335 -3.07 6.55 -21.03
CA SER A 335 -1.83 6.42 -20.24
C SER A 335 -1.97 7.04 -18.84
N ALA A 336 -2.62 8.21 -18.73
CA ALA A 336 -2.94 8.84 -17.44
C ALA A 336 -3.78 7.90 -16.57
N TYR A 337 -4.88 7.40 -17.14
CA TYR A 337 -5.75 6.44 -16.46
C TYR A 337 -5.01 5.18 -15.98
N ALA A 338 -4.13 4.63 -16.83
CA ALA A 338 -3.35 3.43 -16.50
C ALA A 338 -2.34 3.66 -15.37
N ARG A 339 -1.67 4.84 -15.34
CA ARG A 339 -0.73 5.19 -14.26
C ARG A 339 -1.45 5.35 -12.92
N VAL A 340 -2.59 6.04 -12.90
CA VAL A 340 -3.41 6.19 -11.68
C VAL A 340 -3.91 4.83 -11.20
N ARG A 341 -4.46 3.99 -12.10
CA ARG A 341 -4.89 2.63 -11.77
C ARG A 341 -3.75 1.81 -11.15
N ARG A 342 -2.53 1.90 -11.69
CA ARG A 342 -1.37 1.19 -11.18
C ARG A 342 -1.05 1.59 -9.74
N GLN A 343 -1.08 2.88 -9.43
CA GLN A 343 -0.88 3.37 -8.06
C GLN A 343 -1.92 2.81 -7.10
N ILE A 344 -3.20 2.87 -7.49
CA ILE A 344 -4.31 2.36 -6.68
C ILE A 344 -4.15 0.85 -6.44
N GLY A 345 -3.90 0.08 -7.50
CA GLY A 345 -3.80 -1.38 -7.41
C GLY A 345 -2.56 -1.88 -6.62
N ASN A 346 -1.45 -1.13 -6.65
CA ASN A 346 -0.24 -1.46 -5.89
C ASN A 346 -0.32 -1.01 -4.42
N ALA A 347 -1.19 -0.07 -4.10
CA ALA A 347 -1.26 0.49 -2.76
C ALA A 347 -1.72 -0.54 -1.71
N VAL A 348 -1.15 -0.43 -0.52
CA VAL A 348 -1.76 -0.99 0.69
C VAL A 348 -2.97 -0.12 1.05
N PRO A 349 -4.17 -0.68 1.23
CA PRO A 349 -5.36 0.07 1.58
C PRO A 349 -5.19 0.85 2.89
N PRO A 350 -5.45 2.17 2.92
CA PRO A 350 -5.26 2.97 4.11
C PRO A 350 -6.04 2.48 5.35
N PRO A 351 -7.30 2.00 5.25
CA PRO A 351 -8.00 1.47 6.43
C PRO A 351 -7.31 0.24 7.03
N ALA A 352 -6.85 -0.68 6.19
CA ALA A 352 -6.13 -1.86 6.67
C ALA A 352 -4.79 -1.47 7.31
N ALA A 353 -4.03 -0.57 6.68
CA ALA A 353 -2.78 -0.06 7.25
C ALA A 353 -3.01 0.59 8.62
N LYS A 354 -4.12 1.33 8.78
CA LYS A 354 -4.48 1.93 10.05
C LYS A 354 -4.69 0.87 11.14
N GLU A 355 -5.50 -0.15 10.90
CA GLU A 355 -5.77 -1.22 11.87
C GLU A 355 -4.47 -1.98 12.25
N ILE A 356 -3.62 -2.29 11.25
CA ILE A 356 -2.32 -2.96 11.47
C ILE A 356 -1.40 -2.11 12.35
N VAL A 357 -1.28 -0.82 12.04
CA VAL A 357 -0.41 0.11 12.76
C VAL A 357 -0.98 0.46 14.13
N ASP A 358 -2.30 0.55 14.29
CA ASP A 358 -2.93 0.73 15.60
C ASP A 358 -2.60 -0.46 16.52
N ALA A 359 -2.73 -1.70 16.05
CA ALA A 359 -2.37 -2.90 16.82
C ALA A 359 -0.88 -2.89 17.23
N LEU A 360 0.01 -2.50 16.29
CA LEU A 360 1.45 -2.40 16.56
C LEU A 360 1.77 -1.33 17.60
N THR A 361 1.17 -0.14 17.49
CA THR A 361 1.43 0.96 18.45
C THR A 361 0.97 0.65 19.85
N GLN A 362 -0.09 -0.16 20.04
CA GLN A 362 -0.48 -0.64 21.37
C GLN A 362 0.61 -1.52 22.00
N VAL A 363 1.22 -2.41 21.22
CA VAL A 363 2.34 -3.25 21.69
C VAL A 363 3.53 -2.39 22.08
N LEU A 364 3.90 -1.38 21.28
CA LEU A 364 5.00 -0.48 21.61
C LEU A 364 4.74 0.32 22.89
N LEU A 365 3.51 0.79 23.08
CA LEU A 365 3.09 1.47 24.33
C LEU A 365 3.23 0.54 25.54
N SER A 366 2.75 -0.70 25.43
CA SER A 366 2.85 -1.69 26.52
C SER A 366 4.29 -2.10 26.82
N ALA A 367 5.19 -2.02 25.84
CA ALA A 367 6.62 -2.25 25.98
C ALA A 367 7.38 -1.06 26.58
N GLY A 368 6.68 0.04 26.90
CA GLY A 368 7.31 1.25 27.44
C GLY A 368 8.14 2.06 26.43
N VAL A 369 7.95 1.84 25.11
CA VAL A 369 8.59 2.65 24.08
C VAL A 369 7.87 4.01 23.99
N PRO A 370 8.53 5.12 24.38
CA PRO A 370 7.86 6.41 24.41
C PRO A 370 7.69 6.99 22.98
N PRO A 371 6.51 7.55 22.67
CA PRO A 371 6.35 8.33 21.45
C PRO A 371 7.16 9.63 21.50
N ARG A 372 7.61 10.12 20.35
CA ARG A 372 8.41 11.34 20.20
C ARG A 372 7.54 12.60 20.22
N ARG A 373 8.12 13.74 20.60
CA ARG A 373 7.42 15.02 20.54
C ARG A 373 7.20 15.46 19.09
N ALA A 374 6.14 16.20 18.84
CA ALA A 374 5.80 16.72 17.52
C ALA A 374 6.91 17.57 16.89
N ALA A 375 7.66 18.32 17.71
CA ALA A 375 8.80 19.13 17.24
C ALA A 375 9.92 18.27 16.64
N GLU A 376 10.22 17.10 17.23
CA GLU A 376 11.24 16.16 16.75
C GLU A 376 10.87 15.58 15.38
N LEU A 377 9.60 15.21 15.19
CA LEU A 377 9.10 14.73 13.91
C LEU A 377 9.14 15.81 12.83
N THR A 378 8.80 17.04 13.19
CA THR A 378 8.87 18.19 12.28
C THR A 378 10.32 18.48 11.86
N ALA A 379 11.25 18.43 12.78
CA ALA A 379 12.67 18.59 12.50
C ALA A 379 13.19 17.47 11.58
N ALA A 380 12.83 16.22 11.86
CA ALA A 380 13.19 15.06 11.03
C ALA A 380 12.66 15.19 9.59
N ARG A 381 11.39 15.56 9.41
CA ARG A 381 10.80 15.82 8.07
C ARG A 381 11.52 16.93 7.30
N ARG A 382 11.93 18.00 7.98
CA ARG A 382 12.71 19.09 7.37
C ARG A 382 14.08 18.61 6.92
N LEU A 383 14.75 17.79 7.73
CA LEU A 383 16.03 17.20 7.38
C LEU A 383 15.90 16.28 6.17
N ALA A 384 14.94 15.37 6.18
CA ALA A 384 14.62 14.50 5.06
C ALA A 384 14.35 15.29 3.75
N GLY A 385 13.54 16.35 3.81
CA GLY A 385 13.25 17.22 2.67
C GLY A 385 14.48 17.96 2.11
N ARG A 386 15.51 18.22 2.91
CA ARG A 386 16.77 18.85 2.45
C ARG A 386 17.70 17.87 1.74
N THR A 387 17.69 16.59 2.11
CA THR A 387 18.49 15.55 1.45
C THR A 387 17.89 15.14 0.10
N THR A 388 16.65 15.51 -0.19
CA THR A 388 15.92 15.19 -1.42
C THR A 388 16.09 16.23 -2.54
N HIS A 389 16.83 17.33 -2.33
CA HIS A 389 16.98 18.39 -3.35
C HIS A 389 17.99 17.96 -4.45
N PRO A 390 17.61 17.99 -5.75
CA PRO A 390 18.44 17.51 -6.87
C PRO A 390 19.81 18.17 -6.95
N GLU A 391 19.91 19.44 -6.57
CA GLU A 391 21.16 20.21 -6.61
C GLU A 391 22.23 19.67 -5.67
N ARG A 392 21.87 19.18 -4.49
CA ARG A 392 22.83 18.60 -3.53
C ARG A 392 23.20 17.15 -3.84
N GLN A 393 22.34 16.42 -4.56
CA GLN A 393 22.69 15.08 -5.09
C GLN A 393 23.77 15.21 -6.18
N ALA A 394 23.69 16.25 -7.03
CA ALA A 394 24.71 16.55 -8.02
C ALA A 394 26.06 16.93 -7.36
N GLU A 395 26.05 17.72 -6.29
CA GLU A 395 27.26 18.09 -5.53
C GLU A 395 27.92 16.87 -4.85
N ARG A 396 27.14 15.93 -4.31
CA ARG A 396 27.70 14.69 -3.72
C ARG A 396 28.27 13.73 -4.77
N LYS A 397 27.62 13.61 -5.94
CA LYS A 397 28.13 12.82 -7.08
C LYS A 397 29.39 13.44 -7.72
N ALA A 398 29.60 14.75 -7.56
CA ALA A 398 30.81 15.45 -8.04
C ALA A 398 31.95 15.44 -7.02
N ALA A 399 31.69 15.10 -5.76
CA ALA A 399 32.66 15.08 -4.68
C ALA A 399 33.14 13.67 -4.30
N GLY A 400 32.63 12.60 -4.89
CA GLY A 400 33.06 11.21 -4.74
C GLY A 400 33.47 10.59 -6.06
#